data_3de81de320b3492598c498d091cbdb3d
#
_entry.id   3de81de320b3492598c498d091cbdb3d
#
_cell.length_a   1.000
_cell.length_b   1.000
_cell.length_c   1.000
_cell.angle_alpha   90.00
_cell.angle_beta   90.00
_cell.angle_gamma   90.00
#
_symmetry.space_group_name_H-M   'P 1'
#
loop_
_entity.id
_entity.type
_entity.pdbx_description
1 polymer ?
#
loop_
_entity_poly.entity_id
_entity_poly.type
_entity_poly.pdbx_seq_one_letter_code
_entity_poly.pdbx_strand_id
1 'polypeptide(L)'
;MKKFITLFSLLLLSFVAPVQAAGGPAIELDPANNNLRDNDSLQRGAVLFSNYCMACHSAKYIRYNRIARDIGWTDEAVVEKMTHGLNKVVDNVETRMVDGVAMDVLGTVPPDLSLMARLKGTDYIYTFLTKYYQDEKGNWNNHVLEGTSMPNVLEGIQRHAEPAEFQQAARDISNFLEYVGE
;
A
#
# COMPACT_ATOMS: atom_id res chain seq x y z
N MET A 1 27.07 -0.23 55.44
CA MET A 1 25.88 -0.52 54.62
C MET A 1 25.53 0.60 53.64
N LYS A 2 25.53 1.88 54.02
CA LYS A 2 25.20 2.99 53.09
C LYS A 2 26.13 3.12 51.86
N LYS A 3 27.42 2.81 51.95
CA LYS A 3 28.39 2.88 50.84
C LYS A 3 28.23 1.77 49.80
N PHE A 4 27.69 0.60 50.17
CA PHE A 4 27.42 -0.50 49.25
C PHE A 4 26.16 -0.27 48.41
N ILE A 5 25.17 0.40 48.98
CA ILE A 5 23.93 0.75 48.26
C ILE A 5 24.21 1.78 47.14
N THR A 6 25.10 2.75 47.40
CA THR A 6 25.47 3.77 46.42
C THR A 6 26.27 3.19 45.25
N LEU A 7 27.15 2.21 45.48
CA LEU A 7 27.89 1.53 44.43
C LEU A 7 26.97 0.65 43.55
N PHE A 8 25.98 -0.02 44.16
CA PHE A 8 25.05 -0.86 43.45
C PHE A 8 24.09 -0.04 42.59
N SER A 9 23.66 1.14 43.03
CA SER A 9 22.84 2.07 42.22
C SER A 9 23.61 2.66 41.03
N LEU A 10 24.92 2.89 41.14
CA LEU A 10 25.74 3.36 40.01
C LEU A 10 25.94 2.28 38.93
N LEU A 11 25.97 1.01 39.35
CA LEU A 11 26.14 -0.11 38.39
C LEU A 11 24.90 -0.40 37.55
N LEU A 12 23.71 -0.02 38.06
CA LEU A 12 22.43 -0.21 37.34
C LEU A 12 22.17 0.85 36.26
N LEU A 13 22.86 1.99 36.28
CA LEU A 13 22.72 3.04 35.27
C LEU A 13 23.53 2.80 33.99
N SER A 14 24.41 1.80 33.97
CA SER A 14 25.36 1.59 32.86
C SER A 14 24.82 0.70 31.71
N PHE A 15 23.57 0.21 31.77
CA PHE A 15 23.00 -0.72 30.78
C PHE A 15 21.84 -0.15 29.95
N VAL A 16 21.80 1.16 29.78
CA VAL A 16 20.92 1.71 28.72
C VAL A 16 21.71 1.73 27.41
N ALA A 17 21.90 0.56 26.81
CA ALA A 17 22.34 0.50 25.43
C ALA A 17 21.25 1.16 24.58
N PRO A 18 21.56 2.08 23.66
CA PRO A 18 20.58 2.58 22.71
C PRO A 18 20.11 1.38 21.90
N VAL A 19 18.82 1.05 22.00
CA VAL A 19 18.16 0.14 21.08
C VAL A 19 18.13 0.85 19.74
N GLN A 20 19.14 0.58 18.92
CA GLN A 20 19.10 0.96 17.52
C GLN A 20 18.02 0.09 16.88
N ALA A 21 16.88 0.68 16.58
CA ALA A 21 15.90 0.03 15.71
C ALA A 21 16.64 -0.29 14.41
N ALA A 22 16.66 -1.57 14.03
CA ALA A 22 17.19 -2.04 12.76
C ALA A 22 16.22 -1.60 11.65
N GLY A 23 16.22 -0.28 11.34
CA GLY A 23 15.65 0.25 10.11
C GLY A 23 16.77 0.25 9.09
N GLY A 24 16.54 -0.35 7.92
CA GLY A 24 17.42 -0.15 6.76
C GLY A 24 17.57 1.36 6.46
N PRO A 25 18.44 1.76 5.54
CA PRO A 25 18.62 3.15 5.20
C PRO A 25 17.25 3.75 4.85
N ALA A 26 16.83 4.73 5.66
CA ALA A 26 15.57 5.42 5.42
C ALA A 26 15.73 6.20 4.09
N ILE A 27 15.00 5.78 3.06
CA ILE A 27 14.90 6.60 1.86
C ILE A 27 13.97 7.78 2.14
N GLU A 28 14.23 8.90 1.52
CA GLU A 28 13.30 10.02 1.54
C GLU A 28 12.02 9.63 0.78
N LEU A 29 10.89 9.80 1.44
CA LEU A 29 9.59 9.51 0.86
C LEU A 29 9.06 10.73 0.10
N ASP A 30 8.59 10.52 -1.11
CA ASP A 30 7.93 11.57 -1.88
C ASP A 30 6.52 11.82 -1.32
N PRO A 31 6.07 13.08 -1.17
CA PRO A 31 4.76 13.39 -0.63
C PRO A 31 3.64 12.96 -1.57
N ALA A 32 2.70 12.16 -1.07
CA ALA A 32 1.52 11.74 -1.82
C ALA A 32 0.57 12.91 -2.09
N ASN A 33 0.49 13.88 -1.18
CA ASN A 33 -0.42 15.02 -1.25
C ASN A 33 -1.89 14.60 -1.46
N ASN A 34 -2.33 13.60 -0.74
CA ASN A 34 -3.67 13.06 -0.84
C ASN A 34 -4.74 14.08 -0.42
N ASN A 35 -5.94 13.94 -1.01
CA ASN A 35 -7.10 14.74 -0.67
C ASN A 35 -8.37 13.87 -0.70
N LEU A 36 -8.84 13.44 0.47
CA LEU A 36 -10.04 12.59 0.60
C LEU A 36 -11.35 13.28 0.20
N ARG A 37 -11.32 14.59 -0.09
CA ARG A 37 -12.47 15.35 -0.61
C ARG A 37 -12.49 15.43 -2.13
N ASP A 38 -11.44 14.97 -2.79
CA ASP A 38 -11.37 14.90 -4.26
C ASP A 38 -12.00 13.59 -4.74
N ASN A 39 -13.32 13.63 -4.95
CA ASN A 39 -14.07 12.47 -5.40
C ASN A 39 -13.59 11.94 -6.76
N ASP A 40 -13.12 12.81 -7.64
CA ASP A 40 -12.62 12.38 -8.95
C ASP A 40 -11.33 11.55 -8.79
N SER A 41 -10.44 11.98 -7.89
CA SER A 41 -9.25 11.19 -7.53
C SER A 41 -9.63 9.85 -6.89
N LEU A 42 -10.58 9.84 -5.95
CA LEU A 42 -11.05 8.60 -5.33
C LEU A 42 -11.69 7.65 -6.34
N GLN A 43 -12.46 8.16 -7.28
CA GLN A 43 -13.08 7.37 -8.35
C GLN A 43 -12.02 6.77 -9.28
N ARG A 44 -11.04 7.56 -9.74
CA ARG A 44 -9.92 7.05 -10.55
C ARG A 44 -9.11 6.01 -9.77
N GLY A 45 -8.81 6.29 -8.49
CA GLY A 45 -8.10 5.39 -7.60
C GLY A 45 -8.81 4.06 -7.40
N ALA A 46 -10.14 4.07 -7.24
CA ALA A 46 -10.95 2.85 -7.12
C ALA A 46 -10.86 1.98 -8.38
N VAL A 47 -10.95 2.58 -9.57
CA VAL A 47 -10.79 1.88 -10.86
C VAL A 47 -9.38 1.32 -11.02
N LEU A 48 -8.36 2.12 -10.70
CA LEU A 48 -6.96 1.69 -10.78
C LEU A 48 -6.67 0.56 -9.78
N PHE A 49 -7.18 0.65 -8.55
CA PHE A 49 -7.06 -0.42 -7.56
C PHE A 49 -7.67 -1.72 -8.06
N SER A 50 -8.87 -1.67 -8.64
CA SER A 50 -9.53 -2.83 -9.22
C SER A 50 -8.70 -3.47 -10.35
N ASN A 51 -8.15 -2.64 -11.23
CA ASN A 51 -7.46 -3.13 -12.43
C ASN A 51 -6.03 -3.64 -12.16
N TYR A 52 -5.32 -3.06 -11.17
CA TYR A 52 -3.91 -3.32 -10.96
C TYR A 52 -3.58 -4.00 -9.62
N CYS A 53 -4.42 -3.85 -8.61
CA CYS A 53 -4.12 -4.32 -7.25
C CYS A 53 -4.99 -5.52 -6.84
N MET A 54 -6.28 -5.51 -7.20
CA MET A 54 -7.27 -6.47 -6.71
C MET A 54 -7.07 -7.89 -7.22
N ALA A 55 -6.24 -8.08 -8.25
CA ALA A 55 -5.85 -9.42 -8.69
C ALA A 55 -5.10 -10.18 -7.57
N CYS A 56 -4.36 -9.48 -6.73
CA CYS A 56 -3.54 -10.05 -5.66
C CYS A 56 -3.92 -9.58 -4.27
N HIS A 57 -4.46 -8.37 -4.11
CA HIS A 57 -4.75 -7.75 -2.82
C HIS A 57 -6.23 -7.61 -2.56
N SER A 58 -6.62 -7.84 -1.32
CA SER A 58 -7.94 -7.49 -0.80
C SER A 58 -7.91 -6.14 -0.09
N ALA A 59 -9.08 -5.52 0.03
CA ALA A 59 -9.41 -4.46 0.96
C ALA A 59 -10.70 -4.89 1.71
N LYS A 60 -10.61 -5.99 2.44
CA LYS A 60 -11.77 -6.75 2.95
C LYS A 60 -12.58 -6.04 4.02
N TYR A 61 -12.12 -4.90 4.57
CA TYR A 61 -12.85 -4.16 5.60
C TYR A 61 -13.84 -3.16 5.01
N ILE A 62 -13.86 -2.99 3.68
CA ILE A 62 -14.83 -2.15 2.99
C ILE A 62 -15.67 -2.97 2.01
N ARG A 63 -16.91 -2.54 1.76
CA ARG A 63 -17.83 -3.13 0.79
C ARG A 63 -18.02 -2.21 -0.40
N TYR A 64 -18.36 -2.79 -1.55
CA TYR A 64 -18.59 -2.02 -2.76
C TYR A 64 -19.70 -0.97 -2.61
N ASN A 65 -20.82 -1.27 -1.91
CA ASN A 65 -21.89 -0.30 -1.67
C ASN A 65 -21.47 0.88 -0.78
N ARG A 66 -20.49 0.66 0.12
CA ARG A 66 -19.92 1.73 0.91
C ARG A 66 -19.09 2.67 0.01
N ILE A 67 -18.25 2.10 -0.84
CA ILE A 67 -17.48 2.87 -1.83
C ILE A 67 -18.41 3.67 -2.72
N ALA A 68 -19.42 3.02 -3.34
CA ALA A 68 -20.38 3.67 -4.22
C ALA A 68 -20.97 4.93 -3.59
N ARG A 69 -21.53 4.77 -2.39
CA ARG A 69 -22.17 5.88 -1.66
C ARG A 69 -21.20 7.03 -1.36
N ASP A 70 -19.98 6.69 -0.91
CA ASP A 70 -19.05 7.69 -0.39
C ASP A 70 -18.38 8.51 -1.50
N ILE A 71 -18.15 7.89 -2.69
CA ILE A 71 -17.50 8.57 -3.83
C ILE A 71 -18.51 9.03 -4.90
N GLY A 72 -19.82 8.91 -4.64
CA GLY A 72 -20.87 9.42 -5.50
C GLY A 72 -21.18 8.56 -6.72
N TRP A 73 -20.96 7.24 -6.66
CA TRP A 73 -21.39 6.29 -7.67
C TRP A 73 -22.75 5.66 -7.33
N THR A 74 -23.41 5.09 -8.36
CA THR A 74 -24.53 4.16 -8.15
C THR A 74 -24.01 2.75 -7.84
N ASP A 75 -24.88 1.90 -7.31
CA ASP A 75 -24.55 0.50 -7.02
C ASP A 75 -24.18 -0.26 -8.32
N GLU A 76 -24.83 0.05 -9.41
CA GLU A 76 -24.52 -0.54 -10.74
C GLU A 76 -23.14 -0.07 -11.22
N ALA A 77 -22.82 1.22 -11.06
CA ALA A 77 -21.55 1.78 -11.49
C ALA A 77 -20.35 1.16 -10.73
N VAL A 78 -20.45 0.95 -9.42
CA VAL A 78 -19.36 0.32 -8.66
C VAL A 78 -19.18 -1.13 -9.04
N VAL A 79 -20.27 -1.88 -9.27
CA VAL A 79 -20.21 -3.28 -9.71
C VAL A 79 -19.57 -3.38 -11.10
N GLU A 80 -19.97 -2.53 -12.03
CA GLU A 80 -19.38 -2.49 -13.36
C GLU A 80 -17.89 -2.13 -13.34
N LYS A 81 -17.54 -1.02 -12.67
CA LYS A 81 -16.18 -0.44 -12.71
C LYS A 81 -15.15 -1.18 -11.87
N MET A 82 -15.56 -1.77 -10.75
CA MET A 82 -14.62 -2.44 -9.84
C MET A 82 -14.68 -3.96 -9.87
N THR A 83 -15.78 -4.56 -10.35
CA THR A 83 -15.95 -6.01 -10.30
C THR A 83 -16.15 -6.63 -11.66
N HIS A 84 -16.35 -5.82 -12.70
CA HIS A 84 -16.73 -6.28 -14.04
C HIS A 84 -17.95 -7.19 -14.00
N GLY A 85 -18.89 -6.93 -13.08
CA GLY A 85 -20.12 -7.71 -12.89
C GLY A 85 -19.95 -9.03 -12.13
N LEU A 86 -18.75 -9.32 -11.57
CA LEU A 86 -18.44 -10.60 -10.93
C LEU A 86 -18.81 -10.68 -9.44
N ASN A 87 -19.04 -9.55 -8.78
CA ASN A 87 -19.38 -9.47 -7.36
C ASN A 87 -20.72 -8.74 -7.17
N LYS A 88 -21.34 -8.97 -6.01
CA LYS A 88 -22.53 -8.22 -5.59
C LYS A 88 -22.08 -6.93 -4.90
N VAL A 89 -22.91 -5.92 -4.97
CA VAL A 89 -22.64 -4.62 -4.35
C VAL A 89 -22.44 -4.70 -2.83
N VAL A 90 -23.01 -5.71 -2.17
CA VAL A 90 -22.90 -5.95 -0.73
C VAL A 90 -21.66 -6.75 -0.33
N ASP A 91 -20.92 -7.30 -1.29
CA ASP A 91 -19.73 -8.07 -1.03
C ASP A 91 -18.59 -7.15 -0.54
N ASN A 92 -17.67 -7.73 0.21
CA ASN A 92 -16.41 -7.07 0.57
C ASN A 92 -15.48 -7.04 -0.64
N VAL A 93 -14.53 -6.11 -0.62
CA VAL A 93 -13.51 -5.99 -1.67
C VAL A 93 -12.43 -7.04 -1.43
N GLU A 94 -12.57 -8.19 -2.07
CA GLU A 94 -11.67 -9.34 -1.87
C GLU A 94 -11.08 -9.82 -3.17
N THR A 95 -9.78 -10.15 -3.14
CA THR A 95 -9.09 -10.83 -4.23
C THR A 95 -9.62 -12.25 -4.39
N ARG A 96 -9.51 -12.77 -5.60
CA ARG A 96 -9.78 -14.20 -5.89
C ARG A 96 -8.52 -15.06 -5.84
N MET A 97 -7.35 -14.46 -5.64
CA MET A 97 -6.10 -15.18 -5.44
C MET A 97 -6.15 -15.93 -4.12
N VAL A 98 -6.00 -17.25 -4.17
CA VAL A 98 -5.92 -18.08 -2.96
C VAL A 98 -4.47 -18.17 -2.47
N ASP A 99 -4.28 -18.29 -1.16
CA ASP A 99 -2.97 -18.23 -0.51
C ASP A 99 -1.97 -19.25 -1.07
N GLY A 100 -2.43 -20.47 -1.41
CA GLY A 100 -1.57 -21.50 -2.00
C GLY A 100 -0.99 -21.07 -3.35
N VAL A 101 -1.83 -20.51 -4.23
CA VAL A 101 -1.38 -19.99 -5.53
C VAL A 101 -0.44 -18.79 -5.34
N ALA A 102 -0.75 -17.92 -4.38
CA ALA A 102 0.12 -16.77 -4.05
C ALA A 102 1.52 -17.24 -3.61
N MET A 103 1.59 -18.24 -2.73
CA MET A 103 2.87 -18.81 -2.29
C MET A 103 3.65 -19.46 -3.43
N ASP A 104 2.98 -20.19 -4.33
CA ASP A 104 3.63 -20.87 -5.44
C ASP A 104 4.18 -19.88 -6.49
N VAL A 105 3.46 -18.77 -6.76
CA VAL A 105 3.81 -17.82 -7.83
C VAL A 105 4.68 -16.68 -7.32
N LEU A 106 4.39 -16.15 -6.12
CA LEU A 106 5.04 -14.94 -5.58
C LEU A 106 6.02 -15.25 -4.44
N GLY A 107 6.01 -16.48 -3.91
CA GLY A 107 6.79 -16.84 -2.72
C GLY A 107 6.27 -16.23 -1.41
N THR A 108 5.15 -15.53 -1.46
CA THR A 108 4.51 -14.87 -0.31
C THR A 108 3.04 -14.62 -0.56
N VAL A 109 2.26 -14.50 0.50
CA VAL A 109 0.85 -14.10 0.40
C VAL A 109 0.77 -12.57 0.41
N PRO A 110 0.21 -11.92 -0.63
CA PRO A 110 0.03 -10.48 -0.65
C PRO A 110 -0.83 -10.01 0.53
N PRO A 111 -0.41 -8.95 1.25
CA PRO A 111 -1.17 -8.45 2.38
C PRO A 111 -2.50 -7.84 1.96
N ASP A 112 -3.50 -7.89 2.87
CA ASP A 112 -4.70 -7.09 2.77
C ASP A 112 -4.37 -5.60 2.91
N LEU A 113 -4.92 -4.76 2.04
CA LEU A 113 -4.59 -3.33 1.99
C LEU A 113 -5.57 -2.43 2.76
N SER A 114 -6.57 -2.99 3.45
CA SER A 114 -7.59 -2.22 4.18
C SER A 114 -7.01 -1.17 5.13
N LEU A 115 -5.91 -1.48 5.82
CA LEU A 115 -5.27 -0.60 6.79
C LEU A 115 -3.83 -0.24 6.42
N MET A 116 -3.42 -0.48 5.18
CA MET A 116 -2.02 -0.27 4.77
C MET A 116 -1.61 1.20 4.85
N ALA A 117 -2.50 2.12 4.48
CA ALA A 117 -2.24 3.56 4.58
C ALA A 117 -2.05 4.03 6.03
N ARG A 118 -2.77 3.43 6.99
CA ARG A 118 -2.57 3.69 8.42
C ARG A 118 -1.28 3.09 8.96
N LEU A 119 -0.91 1.90 8.46
CA LEU A 119 0.27 1.17 8.92
C LEU A 119 1.58 1.78 8.41
N LYS A 120 1.63 2.11 7.13
CA LYS A 120 2.86 2.56 6.45
C LYS A 120 2.89 4.05 6.14
N GLY A 121 1.74 4.71 6.10
CA GLY A 121 1.59 6.08 5.61
C GLY A 121 1.36 6.15 4.11
N THR A 122 0.70 7.21 3.67
CA THR A 122 0.37 7.44 2.26
C THR A 122 1.59 7.76 1.40
N ASP A 123 2.54 8.51 1.95
CA ASP A 123 3.80 8.83 1.28
C ASP A 123 4.62 7.57 1.00
N TYR A 124 4.60 6.60 1.92
CA TYR A 124 5.22 5.30 1.68
C TYR A 124 4.57 4.58 0.50
N ILE A 125 3.24 4.51 0.45
CA ILE A 125 2.51 3.83 -0.63
C ILE A 125 2.81 4.50 -1.97
N TYR A 126 2.71 5.82 -2.04
CA TYR A 126 2.99 6.59 -3.24
C TYR A 126 4.44 6.38 -3.72
N THR A 127 5.41 6.51 -2.80
CA THR A 127 6.82 6.32 -3.12
C THR A 127 7.11 4.89 -3.55
N PHE A 128 6.51 3.90 -2.87
CA PHE A 128 6.66 2.50 -3.25
C PHE A 128 6.17 2.25 -4.69
N LEU A 129 5.00 2.77 -5.06
CA LEU A 129 4.45 2.61 -6.41
C LEU A 129 5.27 3.31 -7.50
N THR A 130 5.95 4.41 -7.15
CA THR A 130 6.68 5.23 -8.12
C THR A 130 8.18 4.94 -8.23
N LYS A 131 8.76 4.21 -7.27
CA LYS A 131 10.21 3.98 -7.19
C LYS A 131 10.64 2.57 -7.59
N TYR A 132 9.89 1.92 -8.48
CA TYR A 132 10.37 0.73 -9.17
C TYR A 132 11.44 1.10 -10.20
N TYR A 133 12.48 0.27 -10.27
CA TYR A 133 13.58 0.40 -11.24
C TYR A 133 14.02 -0.97 -11.76
N GLN A 134 14.70 -1.00 -12.88
CA GLN A 134 15.36 -2.21 -13.38
C GLN A 134 16.83 -2.22 -12.97
N ASP A 135 17.28 -3.34 -12.42
CA ASP A 135 18.70 -3.56 -12.12
C ASP A 135 19.53 -3.76 -13.41
N GLU A 136 20.84 -3.93 -13.27
CA GLU A 136 21.77 -4.13 -14.39
C GLU A 136 21.45 -5.39 -15.23
N LYS A 137 20.68 -6.32 -14.67
CA LYS A 137 20.25 -7.57 -15.34
C LYS A 137 18.86 -7.45 -15.96
N GLY A 138 18.20 -6.29 -15.80
CA GLY A 138 16.86 -6.04 -16.28
C GLY A 138 15.74 -6.56 -15.36
N ASN A 139 16.05 -7.01 -14.14
CA ASN A 139 15.02 -7.42 -13.19
C ASN A 139 14.43 -6.20 -12.47
N TRP A 140 13.12 -6.23 -12.22
CA TRP A 140 12.48 -5.21 -11.42
C TRP A 140 12.87 -5.31 -9.94
N ASN A 141 13.16 -4.17 -9.34
CA ASN A 141 13.39 -3.99 -7.92
C ASN A 141 12.78 -2.67 -7.45
N ASN A 142 12.78 -2.38 -6.15
CA ASN A 142 12.14 -1.20 -5.58
C ASN A 142 13.06 -0.51 -4.57
N HIS A 143 13.22 0.81 -4.70
CA HIS A 143 14.06 1.58 -3.79
C HIS A 143 13.53 1.66 -2.35
N VAL A 144 12.20 1.53 -2.14
CA VAL A 144 11.57 1.55 -0.82
C VAL A 144 11.70 0.21 -0.10
N LEU A 145 11.59 -0.88 -0.86
CA LEU A 145 11.65 -2.25 -0.35
C LEU A 145 12.48 -3.10 -1.33
N GLU A 146 13.78 -3.11 -1.12
CA GLU A 146 14.69 -3.91 -1.92
C GLU A 146 14.38 -5.41 -1.79
N GLY A 147 14.37 -6.12 -2.92
CA GLY A 147 14.03 -7.53 -2.97
C GLY A 147 12.54 -7.83 -2.78
N THR A 148 11.65 -6.85 -2.97
CA THR A 148 10.20 -7.09 -2.88
C THR A 148 9.74 -8.14 -3.88
N SER A 149 8.87 -9.06 -3.42
CA SER A 149 8.21 -10.05 -4.29
C SER A 149 7.05 -9.44 -5.11
N MET A 150 6.58 -8.25 -4.79
CA MET A 150 5.56 -7.56 -5.57
C MET A 150 6.15 -7.10 -6.90
N PRO A 151 5.60 -7.53 -8.04
CA PRO A 151 6.05 -7.03 -9.35
C PRO A 151 5.69 -5.55 -9.53
N ASN A 152 6.34 -4.87 -10.48
CA ASN A 152 5.93 -3.53 -10.89
C ASN A 152 4.60 -3.59 -11.64
N VAL A 153 3.49 -3.56 -10.92
CA VAL A 153 2.14 -3.68 -11.50
C VAL A 153 1.76 -2.48 -12.37
N LEU A 154 2.41 -1.33 -12.17
CA LEU A 154 2.18 -0.11 -12.95
C LEU A 154 3.18 0.04 -14.12
N GLU A 155 3.99 -0.98 -14.43
CA GLU A 155 5.00 -0.94 -15.51
C GLU A 155 4.40 -0.44 -16.83
N GLY A 156 3.21 -0.90 -17.19
CA GLY A 156 2.54 -0.48 -18.43
C GLY A 156 2.30 1.03 -18.48
N ILE A 157 1.81 1.61 -17.38
CA ILE A 157 1.61 3.06 -17.28
C ILE A 157 2.98 3.77 -17.24
N GLN A 158 3.90 3.27 -16.43
CA GLN A 158 5.24 3.86 -16.28
C GLN A 158 6.02 3.96 -17.60
N ARG A 159 5.83 2.98 -18.51
CA ARG A 159 6.54 2.92 -19.80
C ARG A 159 5.88 3.73 -20.91
N HIS A 160 4.57 3.89 -20.88
CA HIS A 160 3.81 4.38 -22.04
C HIS A 160 3.07 5.70 -21.79
N ALA A 161 2.84 6.08 -20.53
CA ALA A 161 2.23 7.36 -20.20
C ALA A 161 3.28 8.46 -19.96
N GLU A 162 2.85 9.70 -20.03
CA GLU A 162 3.69 10.82 -19.60
C GLU A 162 4.00 10.71 -18.09
N PRO A 163 5.18 11.16 -17.63
CA PRO A 163 5.57 11.05 -16.22
C PRO A 163 4.53 11.62 -15.24
N ALA A 164 3.85 12.70 -15.62
CA ALA A 164 2.81 13.30 -14.79
C ALA A 164 1.57 12.40 -14.66
N GLU A 165 1.19 11.67 -15.71
CA GLU A 165 0.07 10.74 -15.70
C GLU A 165 0.37 9.51 -14.84
N PHE A 166 1.59 8.99 -14.94
CA PHE A 166 2.05 7.90 -14.07
C PHE A 166 2.03 8.31 -12.59
N GLN A 167 2.58 9.50 -12.27
CA GLN A 167 2.55 10.01 -10.90
C GLN A 167 1.13 10.25 -10.41
N GLN A 168 0.23 10.74 -11.28
CA GLN A 168 -1.18 10.92 -10.92
C GLN A 168 -1.87 9.58 -10.65
N ALA A 169 -1.63 8.55 -11.46
CA ALA A 169 -2.17 7.22 -11.21
C ALA A 169 -1.73 6.65 -9.86
N ALA A 170 -0.45 6.76 -9.53
CA ALA A 170 0.07 6.33 -8.22
C ALA A 170 -0.53 7.14 -7.06
N ARG A 171 -0.75 8.45 -7.25
CA ARG A 171 -1.40 9.32 -6.27
C ARG A 171 -2.87 8.96 -6.08
N ASP A 172 -3.61 8.73 -7.14
CA ASP A 172 -5.02 8.34 -7.07
C ASP A 172 -5.20 7.00 -6.33
N ILE A 173 -4.30 6.02 -6.58
CA ILE A 173 -4.29 4.75 -5.83
C ILE A 173 -3.98 5.00 -4.35
N SER A 174 -2.96 5.82 -4.03
CA SER A 174 -2.60 6.14 -2.65
C SER A 174 -3.74 6.85 -1.91
N ASN A 175 -4.43 7.79 -2.58
CA ASN A 175 -5.59 8.50 -2.05
C ASN A 175 -6.76 7.55 -1.78
N PHE A 176 -7.04 6.63 -2.71
CA PHE A 176 -8.07 5.62 -2.50
C PHE A 176 -7.73 4.66 -1.34
N LEU A 177 -6.48 4.23 -1.19
CA LEU A 177 -6.07 3.37 -0.08
C LEU A 177 -6.12 4.09 1.28
N GLU A 178 -5.88 5.40 1.32
CA GLU A 178 -6.13 6.21 2.53
C GLU A 178 -7.61 6.22 2.88
N TYR A 179 -8.47 6.51 1.89
CA TYR A 179 -9.92 6.48 2.05
C TYR A 179 -10.41 5.11 2.57
N VAL A 180 -9.91 4.01 2.02
CA VAL A 180 -10.27 2.65 2.46
C VAL A 180 -9.90 2.41 3.93
N GLY A 181 -8.85 3.05 4.41
CA GLY A 181 -8.38 2.95 5.79
C GLY A 181 -9.17 3.82 6.79
N GLU A 182 -10.02 4.74 6.34
CA GLU A 182 -10.82 5.63 7.20
C GLU A 182 -12.17 4.99 7.57
#